data_762d119128d4555e94fdfcf370b054c1
#
_entry.id   762d119128d4555e94fdfcf370b054c1
#
_cell.length_a   1.000
_cell.length_b   1.000
_cell.length_c   1.000
_cell.angle_alpha   90.00
_cell.angle_beta   90.00
_cell.angle_gamma   90.00
#
_symmetry.space_group_name_H-M   'P 1'
#
loop_
_entity.id
_entity.type
_entity.pdbx_description
1 polymer ?
#
loop_
_entity_poly.entity_id
_entity_poly.type
_entity_poly.pdbx_seq_one_letter_code
_entity_poly.pdbx_strand_id
1 'polypeptide(L)'
;LHRIHILNNHIHDVKTSGIRINQEEDFVVDIHHTAVVVRGNRISKTGSDGIIVANCISPLISGNTCYNAGALGNKEETLLIAGIWVCAVKDALIERNEVAFTRLFTGDGTAFDTDWGTAGTIVFQYNYTHDNEGGFWLDCSNLNYNSEYKKTIVQYNISVNDREGILVEDGRLPVELRGNVFVNRAPVSICLRGKGTQAVFTGNEFILEKEPVDQWAQARYEQNYYKKVICGRDKRAVKHGFSEKLDALEDDIRDKDALEQQWKELGEMVSF
;
A
#
# COMPACT_ATOMS: atom_id res chain seq x y z
N LEU A 1 18.14 4.99 -18.05
CA LEU A 1 19.22 4.66 -17.10
C LEU A 1 19.24 3.18 -16.76
N HIS A 2 20.40 2.67 -16.39
CA HIS A 2 20.60 1.27 -16.01
C HIS A 2 21.41 1.17 -14.71
N ARG A 3 21.01 0.25 -13.83
CA ARG A 3 21.64 0.05 -12.50
C ARG A 3 21.58 1.28 -11.60
N ILE A 4 20.39 1.70 -11.24
CA ILE A 4 20.18 2.76 -10.25
C ILE A 4 19.99 2.10 -8.90
N HIS A 5 20.93 2.34 -7.99
CA HIS A 5 20.85 1.84 -6.61
C HIS A 5 20.85 3.00 -5.64
N ILE A 6 19.78 3.16 -4.88
CA ILE A 6 19.65 4.15 -3.80
C ILE A 6 19.51 3.36 -2.51
N LEU A 7 20.59 3.29 -1.74
CA LEU A 7 20.71 2.34 -0.64
C LEU A 7 21.10 3.01 0.66
N ASN A 8 20.40 2.71 1.75
CA ASN A 8 20.76 3.04 3.12
C ASN A 8 21.00 4.56 3.37
N ASN A 9 20.26 5.42 2.69
CA ASN A 9 20.31 6.85 2.91
C ASN A 9 19.37 7.27 4.03
N HIS A 10 19.72 8.39 4.68
CA HIS A 10 18.82 9.09 5.58
C HIS A 10 18.49 10.45 4.98
N ILE A 11 17.26 10.64 4.54
CA ILE A 11 16.74 11.82 3.83
C ILE A 11 15.63 12.42 4.67
N HIS A 12 15.79 13.67 5.07
CA HIS A 12 14.80 14.31 5.92
C HIS A 12 14.74 15.83 5.71
N ASP A 13 13.62 16.41 6.15
CA ASP A 13 13.39 17.86 6.11
C ASP A 13 13.59 18.45 4.69
N VAL A 14 13.05 17.77 3.68
CA VAL A 14 13.11 18.18 2.27
C VAL A 14 11.78 18.77 1.80
N LYS A 15 11.82 19.84 1.00
CA LYS A 15 10.61 20.56 0.55
C LYS A 15 9.80 19.83 -0.53
N THR A 16 10.37 18.84 -1.17
CA THR A 16 9.73 18.04 -2.21
C THR A 16 9.67 16.57 -1.80
N SER A 17 9.67 15.64 -2.75
CA SER A 17 9.75 14.22 -2.48
C SER A 17 11.12 13.80 -1.94
N GLY A 18 11.15 12.77 -1.09
CA GLY A 18 12.40 12.26 -0.54
C GLY A 18 13.29 11.58 -1.59
N ILE A 19 12.72 10.63 -2.33
CA ILE A 19 13.36 9.96 -3.46
C ILE A 19 12.40 10.02 -4.65
N ARG A 20 12.90 10.47 -5.80
CA ARG A 20 12.14 10.47 -7.05
C ARG A 20 12.98 9.94 -8.21
N ILE A 21 12.50 8.87 -8.82
CA ILE A 21 13.04 8.30 -10.07
C ILE A 21 11.94 8.40 -11.11
N ASN A 22 12.15 9.24 -12.13
CA ASN A 22 11.22 9.40 -13.26
C ASN A 22 11.97 9.91 -14.48
N GLN A 23 11.25 10.14 -15.57
CA GLN A 23 11.75 10.89 -16.72
C GLN A 23 11.60 12.41 -16.51
N GLU A 24 12.28 13.22 -17.34
CA GLU A 24 12.21 14.69 -17.27
C GLU A 24 10.82 15.22 -17.62
N GLU A 25 10.12 14.57 -18.55
CA GLU A 25 8.74 14.93 -18.89
C GLU A 25 7.78 14.18 -17.97
N ASP A 26 6.91 14.92 -17.30
CA ASP A 26 5.97 14.38 -16.35
C ASP A 26 5.11 13.28 -16.97
N PHE A 27 5.24 12.07 -16.40
CA PHE A 27 4.33 10.95 -16.61
C PHE A 27 4.19 10.42 -18.05
N VAL A 28 5.26 10.47 -18.84
CA VAL A 28 5.31 9.70 -20.08
C VAL A 28 5.28 8.21 -19.75
N VAL A 29 4.42 7.47 -20.43
CA VAL A 29 4.15 6.04 -20.13
C VAL A 29 5.28 5.11 -20.56
N ASP A 30 6.34 5.67 -21.12
CA ASP A 30 7.50 4.92 -21.59
C ASP A 30 8.35 4.36 -20.46
N ILE A 31 8.65 3.08 -20.51
CA ILE A 31 9.39 2.35 -19.49
C ILE A 31 10.83 2.17 -19.95
N HIS A 32 11.78 2.87 -19.31
CA HIS A 32 13.17 2.90 -19.80
C HIS A 32 14.23 2.50 -18.77
N HIS A 33 13.95 2.70 -17.48
CA HIS A 33 14.96 2.42 -16.45
C HIS A 33 14.97 0.93 -16.13
N THR A 34 16.14 0.37 -15.94
CA THR A 34 16.30 -1.05 -15.59
C THR A 34 17.24 -1.24 -14.41
N ALA A 35 17.08 -2.36 -13.70
CA ALA A 35 17.87 -2.69 -12.52
C ALA A 35 17.85 -1.57 -11.46
N VAL A 36 16.64 -1.08 -11.16
CA VAL A 36 16.40 -0.05 -10.14
C VAL A 36 16.18 -0.72 -8.79
N VAL A 37 16.98 -0.32 -7.79
CA VAL A 37 16.86 -0.79 -6.41
C VAL A 37 16.84 0.39 -5.47
N VAL A 38 15.73 0.56 -4.73
CA VAL A 38 15.59 1.53 -3.65
C VAL A 38 15.43 0.76 -2.35
N ARG A 39 16.48 0.68 -1.54
CA ARG A 39 16.47 -0.22 -0.38
C ARG A 39 17.11 0.37 0.87
N GLY A 40 16.47 0.09 2.03
CA GLY A 40 17.02 0.42 3.34
C GLY A 40 17.11 1.92 3.63
N ASN A 41 16.40 2.76 2.86
CA ASN A 41 16.44 4.20 3.07
C ASN A 41 15.46 4.60 4.19
N ARG A 42 15.82 5.64 4.91
CA ARG A 42 14.97 6.29 5.91
C ARG A 42 14.59 7.66 5.42
N ILE A 43 13.32 7.85 5.11
CA ILE A 43 12.76 9.11 4.63
C ILE A 43 11.85 9.68 5.71
N SER A 44 11.97 10.98 5.99
CA SER A 44 11.04 11.61 6.92
C SER A 44 10.84 13.09 6.67
N LYS A 45 9.64 13.59 6.99
CA LYS A 45 9.27 15.02 6.88
C LYS A 45 9.59 15.58 5.49
N THR A 46 8.88 15.09 4.49
CA THR A 46 8.94 15.63 3.14
C THR A 46 7.87 16.71 2.92
N GLY A 47 8.05 17.54 1.92
CA GLY A 47 7.01 18.49 1.49
C GLY A 47 5.96 17.86 0.57
N SER A 48 6.32 16.75 -0.07
CA SER A 48 5.47 15.94 -0.93
C SER A 48 5.65 14.47 -0.54
N ASP A 49 5.78 13.58 -1.51
CA ASP A 49 5.86 12.14 -1.35
C ASP A 49 7.11 11.66 -0.62
N GLY A 50 7.06 10.45 -0.11
CA GLY A 50 8.26 9.80 0.42
C GLY A 50 9.14 9.26 -0.69
N ILE A 51 8.68 8.26 -1.44
CA ILE A 51 9.41 7.60 -2.52
C ILE A 51 8.53 7.48 -3.76
N ILE A 52 9.04 7.95 -4.89
CA ILE A 52 8.43 7.82 -6.21
C ILE A 52 9.37 7.00 -7.09
N VAL A 53 8.86 5.93 -7.70
CA VAL A 53 9.59 5.16 -8.71
C VAL A 53 8.75 5.01 -9.96
N ALA A 54 9.18 5.66 -11.04
CA ALA A 54 8.47 5.64 -12.30
C ALA A 54 9.38 5.23 -13.47
N ASN A 55 8.75 4.82 -14.57
CA ASN A 55 9.40 4.48 -15.85
C ASN A 55 10.43 3.33 -15.75
N CYS A 56 10.14 2.31 -14.94
CA CYS A 56 11.11 1.26 -14.60
C CYS A 56 10.61 -0.15 -14.97
N ILE A 57 11.54 -1.00 -15.39
CA ILE A 57 11.32 -2.44 -15.53
C ILE A 57 11.86 -3.13 -14.28
N SER A 58 11.02 -3.94 -13.65
CA SER A 58 11.32 -4.75 -12.48
C SER A 58 12.02 -3.99 -11.34
N PRO A 59 11.51 -2.80 -10.93
CA PRO A 59 12.10 -2.11 -9.81
C PRO A 59 11.86 -2.88 -8.51
N LEU A 60 12.87 -2.85 -7.63
CA LEU A 60 12.77 -3.35 -6.26
C LEU A 60 12.77 -2.17 -5.27
N ILE A 61 11.69 -2.04 -4.51
CA ILE A 61 11.55 -1.04 -3.44
C ILE A 61 11.40 -1.81 -2.13
N SER A 62 12.46 -1.92 -1.33
CA SER A 62 12.49 -2.89 -0.23
C SER A 62 13.11 -2.34 1.05
N GLY A 63 12.48 -2.64 2.20
CA GLY A 63 13.04 -2.32 3.52
C GLY A 63 13.24 -0.83 3.78
N ASN A 64 12.48 0.06 3.14
CA ASN A 64 12.54 1.47 3.41
C ASN A 64 11.58 1.87 4.54
N THR A 65 11.94 2.90 5.28
CA THR A 65 11.05 3.55 6.26
C THR A 65 10.68 4.93 5.74
N CYS A 66 9.38 5.22 5.63
CA CYS A 66 8.87 6.51 5.17
C CYS A 66 7.87 7.09 6.17
N TYR A 67 8.26 8.16 6.87
CA TYR A 67 7.43 8.79 7.88
C TYR A 67 7.14 10.25 7.55
N ASN A 68 5.90 10.68 7.82
CA ASN A 68 5.50 12.07 7.68
C ASN A 68 5.72 12.61 6.25
N ALA A 69 5.36 11.83 5.23
CA ALA A 69 5.27 12.35 3.88
C ALA A 69 4.22 13.48 3.84
N GLY A 70 4.56 14.60 3.20
CA GLY A 70 3.74 15.80 3.14
C GLY A 70 3.78 16.70 4.37
N ALA A 71 4.53 16.37 5.43
CA ALA A 71 4.54 17.16 6.67
C ALA A 71 5.06 18.60 6.50
N LEU A 72 5.89 18.86 5.50
CA LEU A 72 6.41 20.19 5.16
C LEU A 72 5.67 20.81 3.96
N GLY A 73 4.67 20.12 3.40
CA GLY A 73 3.83 20.64 2.34
C GLY A 73 2.80 21.66 2.85
N ASN A 74 2.25 22.42 1.93
CA ASN A 74 1.12 23.28 2.21
C ASN A 74 -0.06 22.92 1.28
N LYS A 75 -1.27 23.26 1.70
CA LYS A 75 -2.51 22.94 0.97
C LYS A 75 -2.61 23.61 -0.40
N GLU A 76 -1.86 24.65 -0.63
CA GLU A 76 -1.91 25.43 -1.88
C GLU A 76 -0.99 24.86 -2.95
N GLU A 77 0.10 24.20 -2.54
CA GLU A 77 1.14 23.71 -3.44
C GLU A 77 1.14 22.19 -3.62
N THR A 78 0.67 21.44 -2.62
CA THR A 78 0.76 19.99 -2.59
C THR A 78 -0.62 19.37 -2.63
N LEU A 79 -0.98 18.81 -3.75
CA LEU A 79 -2.32 18.31 -3.99
C LEU A 79 -2.48 16.84 -3.60
N LEU A 80 -1.57 15.99 -4.03
CA LEU A 80 -1.67 14.54 -3.92
C LEU A 80 -0.37 14.01 -3.32
N ILE A 81 -0.45 13.15 -2.32
CA ILE A 81 0.71 12.64 -1.60
C ILE A 81 0.52 11.16 -1.31
N ALA A 82 1.55 10.37 -1.56
CA ALA A 82 1.65 9.03 -1.04
C ALA A 82 2.98 8.79 -0.33
N GLY A 83 3.01 7.82 0.56
CA GLY A 83 4.26 7.43 1.22
C GLY A 83 5.24 6.84 0.23
N ILE A 84 4.85 5.77 -0.47
CA ILE A 84 5.65 5.12 -1.51
C ILE A 84 4.71 4.76 -2.68
N TRP A 85 5.05 5.21 -3.88
CA TRP A 85 4.22 4.91 -5.04
C TRP A 85 5.00 4.65 -6.33
N VAL A 86 4.32 4.00 -7.27
CA VAL A 86 4.88 3.60 -8.55
C VAL A 86 3.98 4.03 -9.71
N CYS A 87 4.59 4.47 -10.81
CA CYS A 87 3.90 4.89 -12.03
C CYS A 87 4.68 4.43 -13.26
N ALA A 88 4.00 4.01 -14.32
CA ALA A 88 4.65 3.55 -15.55
C ALA A 88 5.76 2.51 -15.27
N VAL A 89 5.50 1.54 -14.42
CA VAL A 89 6.43 0.45 -14.12
C VAL A 89 5.91 -0.88 -14.66
N LYS A 90 6.84 -1.79 -14.91
CA LYS A 90 6.53 -3.16 -15.28
C LYS A 90 7.16 -4.13 -14.30
N ASP A 91 6.38 -5.12 -13.82
CA ASP A 91 6.86 -6.19 -12.93
C ASP A 91 7.55 -5.67 -11.67
N ALA A 92 6.93 -4.74 -10.94
CA ALA A 92 7.50 -4.11 -9.76
C ALA A 92 7.29 -4.95 -8.48
N LEU A 93 8.28 -4.90 -7.57
CA LEU A 93 8.19 -5.50 -6.25
C LEU A 93 8.41 -4.44 -5.17
N ILE A 94 7.41 -4.26 -4.32
CA ILE A 94 7.40 -3.32 -3.19
C ILE A 94 7.21 -4.13 -1.91
N GLU A 95 8.28 -4.30 -1.13
CA GLU A 95 8.24 -5.21 0.01
C GLU A 95 9.00 -4.72 1.24
N ARG A 96 8.57 -5.20 2.43
CA ARG A 96 9.24 -4.93 3.71
C ARG A 96 9.47 -3.45 3.99
N ASN A 97 8.61 -2.59 3.47
CA ASN A 97 8.65 -1.17 3.76
C ASN A 97 7.74 -0.85 4.94
N GLU A 98 8.11 0.19 5.67
CA GLU A 98 7.29 0.76 6.73
C GLU A 98 6.88 2.18 6.35
N VAL A 99 5.57 2.47 6.35
CA VAL A 99 5.04 3.78 5.96
C VAL A 99 4.04 4.28 6.99
N ALA A 100 4.26 5.48 7.50
CA ALA A 100 3.36 6.04 8.50
C ALA A 100 3.24 7.56 8.44
N PHE A 101 2.09 8.06 8.94
CA PHE A 101 1.79 9.47 9.11
C PHE A 101 1.83 10.28 7.80
N THR A 102 1.49 9.65 6.67
CA THR A 102 1.32 10.35 5.40
C THR A 102 0.15 11.32 5.50
N ARG A 103 0.34 12.55 5.03
CA ARG A 103 -0.66 13.62 5.15
C ARG A 103 -1.68 13.58 4.03
N LEU A 104 -2.92 13.87 4.36
CA LEU A 104 -4.03 14.06 3.42
C LEU A 104 -4.38 15.54 3.30
N PHE A 105 -4.16 16.15 2.14
CA PHE A 105 -4.56 17.55 1.90
C PHE A 105 -5.83 17.65 1.06
N THR A 106 -5.82 17.15 -0.16
CA THR A 106 -6.94 17.24 -1.09
C THR A 106 -7.40 15.89 -1.64
N GLY A 107 -6.51 14.92 -1.68
CA GLY A 107 -6.74 13.55 -2.14
C GLY A 107 -5.57 12.67 -1.71
N ASP A 108 -5.61 11.40 -2.00
CA ASP A 108 -4.63 10.37 -1.69
C ASP A 108 -4.25 10.30 -0.20
N GLY A 109 -3.09 10.75 0.22
CA GLY A 109 -2.63 10.63 1.62
C GLY A 109 -2.38 9.20 2.05
N THR A 110 -2.24 8.28 1.09
CA THR A 110 -2.14 6.85 1.32
C THR A 110 -0.71 6.43 1.66
N ALA A 111 -0.58 5.26 2.29
CA ALA A 111 0.75 4.68 2.50
C ALA A 111 1.37 4.29 1.17
N PHE A 112 0.62 3.59 0.34
CA PHE A 112 1.07 3.13 -0.98
C PHE A 112 0.14 3.58 -2.09
N ASP A 113 0.70 3.69 -3.31
CA ASP A 113 -0.07 4.02 -4.49
C ASP A 113 0.49 3.32 -5.74
N THR A 114 -0.43 2.96 -6.64
CA THR A 114 -0.13 2.41 -7.97
C THR A 114 -0.83 3.25 -9.01
N ASP A 115 -0.06 4.07 -9.68
CA ASP A 115 -0.56 4.99 -10.70
C ASP A 115 -0.64 4.34 -12.10
N TRP A 116 -1.10 5.12 -13.05
CA TRP A 116 -1.30 4.69 -14.44
C TRP A 116 0.01 4.30 -15.15
N GLY A 117 -0.11 3.69 -16.31
CA GLY A 117 1.03 3.25 -17.12
C GLY A 117 1.73 2.01 -16.61
N THR A 118 1.23 1.38 -15.55
CA THR A 118 1.80 0.15 -15.00
C THR A 118 1.44 -1.06 -15.87
N ALA A 119 2.33 -2.06 -15.94
CA ALA A 119 2.17 -3.26 -16.74
C ALA A 119 2.73 -4.51 -16.01
N GLY A 120 2.38 -5.69 -16.51
CA GLY A 120 2.83 -6.95 -15.92
C GLY A 120 2.28 -7.17 -14.51
N THR A 121 3.10 -7.69 -13.61
CA THR A 121 2.70 -7.99 -12.23
C THR A 121 3.31 -6.98 -11.27
N ILE A 122 2.47 -6.25 -10.55
CA ILE A 122 2.88 -5.31 -9.51
C ILE A 122 2.56 -5.97 -8.16
N VAL A 123 3.54 -6.12 -7.30
CA VAL A 123 3.40 -6.81 -6.00
C VAL A 123 3.75 -5.88 -4.85
N PHE A 124 2.81 -5.71 -3.93
CA PHE A 124 3.02 -5.09 -2.61
C PHE A 124 2.92 -6.18 -1.56
N GLN A 125 4.03 -6.51 -0.89
CA GLN A 125 4.02 -7.61 0.09
C GLN A 125 4.89 -7.34 1.31
N TYR A 126 4.47 -7.94 2.44
CA TYR A 126 5.23 -7.86 3.69
C TYR A 126 5.54 -6.43 4.14
N ASN A 127 4.69 -5.48 3.78
CA ASN A 127 4.83 -4.11 4.23
C ASN A 127 4.04 -3.89 5.52
N TYR A 128 4.50 -2.93 6.31
CA TYR A 128 3.80 -2.43 7.48
C TYR A 128 3.39 -0.98 7.26
N THR A 129 2.12 -0.67 7.49
CA THR A 129 1.60 0.70 7.40
C THR A 129 0.81 1.06 8.64
N HIS A 130 0.90 2.31 9.07
CA HIS A 130 0.09 2.75 10.19
C HIS A 130 -0.16 4.25 10.23
N ASP A 131 -1.32 4.63 10.75
CA ASP A 131 -1.69 6.03 11.03
C ASP A 131 -1.59 6.98 9.81
N ASN A 132 -1.73 6.47 8.60
CA ASN A 132 -1.78 7.29 7.39
C ASN A 132 -3.16 7.95 7.26
N GLU A 133 -3.19 9.23 6.89
CA GLU A 133 -4.44 9.98 6.85
C GLU A 133 -5.36 9.58 5.69
N GLY A 134 -4.82 9.22 4.53
CA GLY A 134 -5.59 8.84 3.34
C GLY A 134 -5.83 7.34 3.18
N GLY A 135 -5.21 6.52 3.99
CA GLY A 135 -5.46 5.08 4.00
C GLY A 135 -4.25 4.19 3.65
N PHE A 136 -4.54 2.90 3.45
CA PHE A 136 -3.51 1.90 3.23
C PHE A 136 -2.94 1.93 1.82
N TRP A 137 -3.79 1.77 0.80
CA TRP A 137 -3.31 1.61 -0.57
C TRP A 137 -4.28 2.21 -1.58
N LEU A 138 -3.73 2.90 -2.60
CA LEU A 138 -4.48 3.51 -3.70
C LEU A 138 -4.18 2.77 -5.01
N ASP A 139 -5.20 2.54 -5.82
CA ASP A 139 -5.09 2.10 -7.22
C ASP A 139 -5.66 3.14 -8.19
N CYS A 140 -4.79 3.89 -8.84
CA CYS A 140 -5.12 4.85 -9.89
C CYS A 140 -4.99 4.26 -11.29
N SER A 141 -5.41 3.04 -11.52
CA SER A 141 -5.35 2.41 -12.84
C SER A 141 -6.26 3.10 -13.85
N ASN A 142 -5.70 3.56 -14.95
CA ASN A 142 -6.43 4.13 -16.06
C ASN A 142 -6.24 3.28 -17.32
N LEU A 143 -7.31 2.71 -17.87
CA LEU A 143 -7.27 1.83 -19.04
C LEU A 143 -6.65 2.48 -20.28
N ASN A 144 -6.67 3.81 -20.39
CA ASN A 144 -6.04 4.51 -21.53
C ASN A 144 -4.52 4.50 -21.47
N TYR A 145 -3.94 4.30 -20.28
CA TYR A 145 -2.52 4.34 -20.02
C TYR A 145 -1.95 3.03 -19.49
N ASN A 146 -2.80 2.09 -19.06
CA ASN A 146 -2.37 0.84 -18.49
C ASN A 146 -2.45 -0.30 -19.49
N SER A 147 -1.54 -1.24 -19.37
CA SER A 147 -1.59 -2.48 -20.12
C SER A 147 -2.79 -3.33 -19.66
N GLU A 148 -3.48 -3.97 -20.61
CA GLU A 148 -4.52 -4.98 -20.34
C GLU A 148 -3.99 -6.17 -19.51
N TYR A 149 -2.68 -6.37 -19.50
CA TYR A 149 -2.00 -7.44 -18.77
C TYR A 149 -1.55 -7.02 -17.35
N LYS A 150 -1.96 -5.85 -16.86
CA LYS A 150 -1.66 -5.46 -15.49
C LYS A 150 -2.36 -6.42 -14.51
N LYS A 151 -1.59 -6.94 -13.58
CA LYS A 151 -2.07 -7.63 -12.39
C LYS A 151 -1.46 -7.00 -11.16
N THR A 152 -2.28 -6.49 -10.24
CA THR A 152 -1.81 -5.99 -8.95
C THR A 152 -2.16 -6.96 -7.85
N ILE A 153 -1.16 -7.32 -7.05
CA ILE A 153 -1.26 -8.23 -5.92
C ILE A 153 -0.80 -7.48 -4.67
N VAL A 154 -1.69 -7.35 -3.71
CA VAL A 154 -1.42 -6.75 -2.40
C VAL A 154 -1.54 -7.85 -1.37
N GLN A 155 -0.41 -8.36 -0.85
CA GLN A 155 -0.43 -9.57 -0.03
C GLN A 155 0.45 -9.49 1.21
N TYR A 156 0.00 -10.15 2.27
CA TYR A 156 0.77 -10.33 3.50
C TYR A 156 1.26 -9.02 4.12
N ASN A 157 0.51 -7.94 3.93
CA ASN A 157 0.80 -6.65 4.55
C ASN A 157 0.02 -6.51 5.85
N ILE A 158 0.53 -5.65 6.71
CA ILE A 158 -0.15 -5.27 7.95
C ILE A 158 -0.46 -3.77 7.88
N SER A 159 -1.72 -3.41 8.05
CA SER A 159 -2.21 -2.03 8.08
C SER A 159 -2.91 -1.76 9.40
N VAL A 160 -2.46 -0.73 10.12
CA VAL A 160 -2.99 -0.39 11.44
C VAL A 160 -3.44 1.06 11.48
N ASN A 161 -4.74 1.30 11.71
CA ASN A 161 -5.31 2.64 11.83
C ASN A 161 -5.03 3.59 10.63
N ASP A 162 -4.83 3.05 9.45
CA ASP A 162 -4.86 3.83 8.22
C ASP A 162 -6.30 4.33 8.00
N ARG A 163 -6.53 5.66 7.88
CA ARG A 163 -7.82 6.25 8.28
C ARG A 163 -8.93 6.21 7.24
N GLU A 164 -8.65 6.65 6.01
CA GLU A 164 -9.73 6.85 5.03
C GLU A 164 -10.21 5.53 4.42
N GLY A 165 -9.30 4.70 3.94
CA GLY A 165 -9.66 3.46 3.26
C GLY A 165 -8.60 2.38 3.26
N ILE A 166 -9.07 1.13 3.24
CA ILE A 166 -8.19 -0.03 3.02
C ILE A 166 -7.74 -0.06 1.56
N LEU A 167 -8.67 0.12 0.64
CA LEU A 167 -8.41 0.31 -0.79
C LEU A 167 -9.05 1.63 -1.22
N VAL A 168 -8.21 2.57 -1.63
CA VAL A 168 -8.66 3.81 -2.28
C VAL A 168 -8.66 3.54 -3.78
N GLU A 169 -9.77 3.10 -4.33
CA GLU A 169 -9.87 2.69 -5.72
C GLU A 169 -10.35 3.83 -6.60
N ASP A 170 -9.52 4.20 -7.55
CA ASP A 170 -9.89 5.04 -8.70
C ASP A 170 -9.63 4.30 -10.02
N GLY A 171 -9.22 3.06 -9.92
CA GLY A 171 -8.84 2.19 -11.01
C GLY A 171 -9.98 1.35 -11.56
N ARG A 172 -9.69 0.68 -12.69
CA ARG A 172 -10.62 -0.19 -13.41
C ARG A 172 -10.06 -1.59 -13.66
N LEU A 173 -8.86 -1.87 -13.19
CA LEU A 173 -8.19 -3.16 -13.39
C LEU A 173 -8.32 -4.04 -12.15
N PRO A 174 -8.31 -5.36 -12.33
CA PRO A 174 -8.44 -6.29 -11.21
C PRO A 174 -7.30 -6.16 -10.21
N VAL A 175 -7.66 -6.18 -8.93
CA VAL A 175 -6.74 -6.15 -7.79
C VAL A 175 -7.03 -7.33 -6.87
N GLU A 176 -6.00 -8.04 -6.47
CA GLU A 176 -6.08 -9.11 -5.48
C GLU A 176 -5.46 -8.68 -4.15
N LEU A 177 -6.27 -8.56 -3.11
CA LEU A 177 -5.80 -8.35 -1.74
C LEU A 177 -5.91 -9.69 -1.00
N ARG A 178 -4.77 -10.28 -0.61
CA ARG A 178 -4.79 -11.62 0.01
C ARG A 178 -3.84 -11.74 1.19
N GLY A 179 -4.31 -12.40 2.24
CA GLY A 179 -3.52 -12.67 3.44
C GLY A 179 -3.03 -11.40 4.15
N ASN A 180 -3.68 -10.26 3.96
CA ASN A 180 -3.34 -9.03 4.67
C ASN A 180 -4.06 -8.97 6.02
N VAL A 181 -3.52 -8.21 6.94
CA VAL A 181 -4.12 -7.92 8.24
C VAL A 181 -4.48 -6.44 8.31
N PHE A 182 -5.76 -6.15 8.53
CA PHE A 182 -6.30 -4.79 8.66
C PHE A 182 -6.83 -4.57 10.07
N VAL A 183 -6.22 -3.66 10.81
CA VAL A 183 -6.62 -3.32 12.19
C VAL A 183 -7.07 -1.87 12.23
N ASN A 184 -8.36 -1.61 12.45
CA ASN A 184 -8.88 -0.24 12.52
C ASN A 184 -9.80 -0.05 13.72
N ARG A 185 -9.50 0.97 14.53
CA ARG A 185 -10.31 1.37 15.69
C ARG A 185 -11.43 2.35 15.32
N ALA A 186 -11.15 3.24 14.38
CA ALA A 186 -12.14 4.14 13.80
C ALA A 186 -12.90 3.45 12.65
N PRO A 187 -14.07 3.94 12.24
CA PRO A 187 -14.70 3.51 11.01
C PRO A 187 -13.77 3.75 9.82
N VAL A 188 -13.67 2.79 8.92
CA VAL A 188 -12.84 2.84 7.72
C VAL A 188 -13.68 2.46 6.51
N SER A 189 -13.38 3.02 5.33
CA SER A 189 -13.93 2.51 4.08
C SER A 189 -13.15 1.29 3.60
N ILE A 190 -13.85 0.28 3.10
CA ILE A 190 -13.16 -0.87 2.47
C ILE A 190 -12.68 -0.49 1.06
N CYS A 191 -13.55 0.18 0.29
CA CYS A 191 -13.22 0.68 -1.04
C CYS A 191 -13.66 2.14 -1.16
N LEU A 192 -12.81 3.07 -0.79
CA LEU A 192 -13.07 4.49 -0.90
C LEU A 192 -13.01 4.92 -2.37
N ARG A 193 -13.88 5.83 -2.81
CA ARG A 193 -14.02 6.39 -4.16
C ARG A 193 -14.60 5.42 -5.19
N GLY A 194 -14.14 4.17 -5.27
CA GLY A 194 -14.61 3.18 -6.24
C GLY A 194 -15.80 2.38 -5.75
N LYS A 195 -16.34 1.56 -6.64
CA LYS A 195 -17.37 0.57 -6.28
C LYS A 195 -16.77 -0.76 -5.81
N GLY A 196 -15.45 -0.93 -5.92
CA GLY A 196 -14.74 -2.14 -5.53
C GLY A 196 -15.06 -3.39 -6.36
N THR A 197 -15.76 -3.27 -7.49
CA THR A 197 -16.27 -4.43 -8.25
C THR A 197 -15.18 -5.30 -8.85
N GLN A 198 -13.99 -4.78 -9.04
CA GLN A 198 -12.81 -5.49 -9.55
C GLN A 198 -11.89 -6.00 -8.43
N ALA A 199 -12.13 -5.61 -7.18
CA ALA A 199 -11.31 -6.03 -6.06
C ALA A 199 -11.75 -7.38 -5.51
N VAL A 200 -10.76 -8.22 -5.18
CA VAL A 200 -10.96 -9.53 -4.55
C VAL A 200 -10.19 -9.57 -3.24
N PHE A 201 -10.89 -9.77 -2.14
CA PHE A 201 -10.31 -9.95 -0.81
C PHE A 201 -10.38 -11.43 -0.43
N THR A 202 -9.22 -12.09 -0.34
CA THR A 202 -9.15 -13.52 -0.03
C THR A 202 -8.20 -13.79 1.14
N GLY A 203 -8.66 -14.50 2.15
CA GLY A 203 -7.84 -14.92 3.28
C GLY A 203 -7.25 -13.76 4.10
N ASN A 204 -7.82 -12.56 4.01
CA ASN A 204 -7.38 -11.44 4.83
C ASN A 204 -7.97 -11.53 6.22
N GLU A 205 -7.35 -10.88 7.18
CA GLU A 205 -7.90 -10.69 8.52
C GLU A 205 -8.36 -9.26 8.72
N PHE A 206 -9.65 -9.09 9.07
CA PHE A 206 -10.27 -7.81 9.37
C PHE A 206 -10.55 -7.72 10.87
N ILE A 207 -9.78 -6.88 11.55
CA ILE A 207 -9.94 -6.56 12.98
C ILE A 207 -10.50 -5.15 13.08
N LEU A 208 -11.79 -5.02 12.80
CA LEU A 208 -12.46 -3.74 12.75
C LEU A 208 -13.29 -3.54 14.01
N GLU A 209 -13.09 -2.45 14.75
CA GLU A 209 -13.87 -2.15 15.93
C GLU A 209 -15.28 -1.65 15.60
N LYS A 210 -15.48 -1.12 14.41
CA LYS A 210 -16.74 -0.57 13.92
C LYS A 210 -17.03 -1.04 12.50
N GLU A 211 -18.31 -1.05 12.14
CA GLU A 211 -18.73 -1.33 10.77
C GLU A 211 -18.05 -0.37 9.77
N PRO A 212 -17.64 -0.86 8.60
CA PRO A 212 -17.14 -0.03 7.53
C PRO A 212 -18.14 1.05 7.12
N VAL A 213 -17.62 2.22 6.74
CA VAL A 213 -18.45 3.36 6.30
C VAL A 213 -19.30 3.02 5.08
N ASP A 214 -18.78 2.25 4.16
CA ASP A 214 -19.42 1.80 2.92
C ASP A 214 -20.19 0.47 3.05
N GLN A 215 -20.42 0.01 4.28
CA GLN A 215 -21.14 -1.22 4.58
C GLN A 215 -20.63 -2.43 3.77
N TRP A 216 -19.32 -2.61 3.70
CA TRP A 216 -18.67 -3.63 2.89
C TRP A 216 -18.95 -3.43 1.39
N ALA A 217 -18.20 -2.55 0.77
CA ALA A 217 -18.27 -2.21 -0.64
C ALA A 217 -18.42 -3.41 -1.59
N GLN A 218 -18.83 -3.18 -2.82
CA GLN A 218 -19.16 -4.21 -3.80
C GLN A 218 -17.92 -4.99 -4.32
N ALA A 219 -16.97 -5.28 -3.46
CA ALA A 219 -15.86 -6.18 -3.75
C ALA A 219 -16.27 -7.65 -3.60
N ARG A 220 -15.45 -8.57 -4.06
CA ARG A 220 -15.58 -9.98 -3.81
C ARG A 220 -14.81 -10.39 -2.57
N TYR A 221 -15.47 -11.05 -1.62
CA TYR A 221 -14.90 -11.49 -0.36
C TYR A 221 -14.94 -13.01 -0.29
N GLU A 222 -13.78 -13.64 -0.04
CA GLU A 222 -13.65 -15.10 -0.02
C GLU A 222 -12.74 -15.56 1.11
N GLN A 223 -13.26 -16.37 2.03
CA GLN A 223 -12.48 -17.02 3.08
C GLN A 223 -11.68 -16.06 3.97
N ASN A 224 -12.17 -14.84 4.20
CA ASN A 224 -11.52 -13.91 5.10
C ASN A 224 -11.88 -14.22 6.55
N TYR A 225 -11.04 -13.75 7.46
CA TYR A 225 -11.18 -13.84 8.90
C TYR A 225 -11.70 -12.51 9.44
N TYR A 226 -12.56 -12.57 10.45
CA TYR A 226 -13.20 -11.37 10.98
C TYR A 226 -13.22 -11.40 12.50
N LYS A 227 -12.77 -10.30 13.13
CA LYS A 227 -12.90 -10.05 14.56
C LYS A 227 -13.85 -8.88 14.78
N LYS A 228 -14.86 -9.05 15.61
CA LYS A 228 -15.92 -8.10 16.00
C LYS A 228 -16.97 -7.85 14.90
N VAL A 229 -16.58 -7.46 13.69
CA VAL A 229 -17.49 -7.10 12.60
C VAL A 229 -17.30 -8.08 11.44
N ILE A 230 -18.37 -8.69 10.96
CA ILE A 230 -18.33 -9.77 9.95
C ILE A 230 -18.99 -9.30 8.66
N CYS A 231 -18.27 -9.44 7.55
CA CYS A 231 -18.83 -9.21 6.21
C CYS A 231 -19.88 -10.26 5.84
N GLY A 232 -21.13 -9.85 5.76
CA GLY A 232 -22.23 -10.75 5.33
C GLY A 232 -22.15 -11.21 3.88
N ARG A 233 -21.26 -10.63 3.06
CA ARG A 233 -21.03 -11.02 1.66
C ARG A 233 -20.03 -12.16 1.52
N ASP A 234 -19.19 -12.40 2.52
CA ASP A 234 -18.24 -13.51 2.53
C ASP A 234 -18.92 -14.79 2.99
N LYS A 235 -19.40 -15.58 2.05
CA LYS A 235 -20.12 -16.85 2.32
C LYS A 235 -19.24 -17.93 2.94
N ARG A 236 -17.93 -17.76 2.91
CA ARG A 236 -16.92 -18.69 3.45
C ARG A 236 -16.13 -18.07 4.58
N ALA A 237 -16.67 -17.02 5.21
CA ALA A 237 -16.05 -16.35 6.34
C ALA A 237 -15.62 -17.35 7.43
N VAL A 238 -14.40 -17.23 7.91
CA VAL A 238 -13.86 -18.07 8.97
C VAL A 238 -13.93 -17.30 10.28
N LYS A 239 -14.57 -17.89 11.30
CA LYS A 239 -14.84 -17.22 12.58
C LYS A 239 -13.64 -17.17 13.53
N HIS A 240 -12.61 -17.94 13.27
CA HIS A 240 -11.41 -18.02 14.12
C HIS A 240 -10.18 -17.86 13.24
N GLY A 241 -9.45 -16.80 13.41
CA GLY A 241 -8.23 -16.48 12.70
C GLY A 241 -7.08 -16.27 13.67
N PHE A 242 -6.02 -15.69 13.20
CA PHE A 242 -4.75 -15.41 13.86
C PHE A 242 -4.83 -14.58 15.15
N SER A 243 -6.00 -14.11 15.54
CA SER A 243 -6.24 -13.04 16.50
C SER A 243 -5.69 -13.25 17.92
N GLU A 244 -5.47 -14.49 18.35
CA GLU A 244 -4.87 -14.72 19.68
C GLU A 244 -3.39 -14.29 19.75
N LYS A 245 -2.70 -14.31 18.60
CA LYS A 245 -1.32 -13.81 18.50
C LYS A 245 -1.25 -12.30 18.28
N LEU A 246 -2.26 -11.72 17.65
CA LEU A 246 -2.32 -10.26 17.36
C LEU A 246 -2.71 -9.42 18.59
N ASP A 247 -3.40 -9.99 19.58
CA ASP A 247 -3.64 -9.28 20.85
C ASP A 247 -2.32 -9.01 21.62
N ALA A 248 -1.28 -9.82 21.37
CA ALA A 248 0.07 -9.56 21.85
C ALA A 248 0.84 -8.51 21.05
N LEU A 249 0.40 -8.23 19.81
CA LEU A 249 1.05 -7.30 18.88
C LEU A 249 0.75 -5.83 19.11
N GLU A 250 -0.34 -5.47 19.78
CA GLU A 250 -0.63 -4.05 20.06
C GLU A 250 0.50 -3.36 20.82
N ASP A 251 1.29 -4.13 21.56
CA ASP A 251 2.46 -3.63 22.29
C ASP A 251 3.80 -3.86 21.55
N ASP A 252 3.90 -4.87 20.68
CA ASP A 252 5.16 -5.35 20.07
C ASP A 252 5.34 -4.97 18.59
N ILE A 253 4.37 -4.35 17.92
CA ILE A 253 4.48 -3.95 16.48
C ILE A 253 5.67 -2.99 16.23
N ARG A 254 6.26 -2.43 17.26
CA ARG A 254 7.47 -1.60 17.19
C ARG A 254 8.76 -2.42 17.06
N ASP A 255 8.70 -3.73 17.23
CA ASP A 255 9.84 -4.63 17.10
C ASP A 255 9.89 -5.20 15.67
N LYS A 256 10.90 -4.79 14.90
CA LYS A 256 11.10 -5.25 13.52
C LYS A 256 11.33 -6.77 13.42
N ASP A 257 11.96 -7.36 14.42
CA ASP A 257 12.24 -8.79 14.44
C ASP A 257 10.94 -9.60 14.66
N ALA A 258 10.03 -9.07 15.49
CA ALA A 258 8.70 -9.65 15.69
C ALA A 258 7.84 -9.56 14.41
N LEU A 259 7.91 -8.43 13.68
CA LEU A 259 7.25 -8.27 12.37
C LEU A 259 7.81 -9.25 11.33
N GLU A 260 9.12 -9.40 11.23
CA GLU A 260 9.75 -10.36 10.29
C GLU A 260 9.34 -11.81 10.61
N GLN A 261 9.27 -12.15 11.89
CA GLN A 261 8.81 -13.46 12.32
C GLN A 261 7.36 -13.72 11.91
N GLN A 262 6.48 -12.73 12.07
CA GLN A 262 5.08 -12.83 11.65
C GLN A 262 4.90 -12.92 10.15
N TRP A 263 5.64 -12.13 9.36
CA TRP A 263 5.60 -12.26 7.90
C TRP A 263 6.00 -13.65 7.44
N LYS A 264 6.95 -14.28 8.15
CA LYS A 264 7.34 -15.66 7.91
C LYS A 264 6.19 -16.63 8.20
N GLU A 265 5.55 -16.48 9.35
CA GLU A 265 4.41 -17.31 9.75
C GLU A 265 3.21 -17.12 8.82
N LEU A 266 2.89 -15.87 8.40
CA LEU A 266 1.83 -15.58 7.43
C LEU A 266 2.15 -16.19 6.05
N GLY A 267 3.41 -16.11 5.60
CA GLY A 267 3.84 -16.70 4.33
C GLY A 267 3.79 -18.23 4.32
N GLU A 268 4.12 -18.88 5.43
CA GLU A 268 4.07 -20.35 5.57
C GLU A 268 2.64 -20.91 5.65
N MET A 269 1.69 -20.12 6.18
CA MET A 269 0.28 -20.57 6.34
C MET A 269 -0.56 -20.43 5.06
N VAL A 270 -0.10 -19.67 4.07
CA VAL A 270 -0.82 -19.43 2.81
C VAL A 270 -0.16 -20.14 1.62
N SER A 271 0.87 -20.92 1.86
CA SER A 271 1.45 -21.81 0.85
C SER A 271 0.59 -23.09 0.71
N PHE A 272 -0.58 -22.95 0.06
CA PHE A 272 -1.42 -24.05 -0.43
C PHE A 272 -1.74 -23.85 -1.90
#